data_d4149971c303a7c0e7e8b32d4f2895a9
#
_entry.id   d4149971c303a7c0e7e8b32d4f2895a9
#
_cell.length_a   1.000
_cell.length_b   1.000
_cell.length_c   1.000
_cell.angle_alpha   90.00
_cell.angle_beta   90.00
_cell.angle_gamma   90.00
#
_symmetry.space_group_name_H-M   'P 1'
#
loop_
_entity.id
_entity.type
_entity.pdbx_description
1 polymer ?
#
loop_
_entity_poly.entity_id
_entity_poly.type
_entity_poly.pdbx_seq_one_letter_code
_entity_poly.pdbx_strand_id
1 'polypeptide(L)'
;MKRMLTGLLIAGLSLHGALAHEIESEVDAGRPAAFDIVKAGATTDGRLMTFVMEVAGQAGSSKPVPIGQLAGARVESYVWPTSLDPAVVGFDAGSGILALAITAHPDFDDTPLFDEDRDGDPANDGAEWHSHWVVLVPDDTCGAGLKVRDVSPGVDLLPDTAPYLPIALDSPGMSPLLSGAMAKITVPVSETENVSFDAVTAELQINEQAEVPLLCVTGVHDIASGDLSLPGRVTASQ
;
A
#
# COMPACT_ATOMS: atom_id res chain seq x y z
N MET A 1 -68.52 -17.36 -27.35
CA MET A 1 -67.11 -17.40 -27.69
C MET A 1 -66.30 -16.56 -26.67
N LYS A 2 -65.68 -17.21 -25.67
CA LYS A 2 -64.85 -16.56 -24.67
C LYS A 2 -63.37 -16.67 -25.08
N ARG A 3 -62.69 -15.55 -25.32
CA ARG A 3 -61.27 -15.51 -25.60
C ARG A 3 -60.52 -15.44 -24.26
N MET A 4 -59.71 -16.48 -23.95
CA MET A 4 -58.72 -16.46 -22.84
C MET A 4 -57.51 -15.70 -23.33
N LEU A 5 -57.14 -14.63 -22.62
CA LEU A 5 -55.84 -13.97 -22.73
C LEU A 5 -54.87 -14.66 -21.77
N THR A 6 -53.86 -15.31 -22.35
CA THR A 6 -52.76 -15.89 -21.58
C THR A 6 -51.70 -14.80 -21.40
N GLY A 7 -51.56 -14.30 -20.17
CA GLY A 7 -50.52 -13.36 -19.82
C GLY A 7 -49.18 -14.08 -19.63
N LEU A 8 -48.16 -13.66 -20.39
CA LEU A 8 -46.78 -14.13 -20.28
C LEU A 8 -46.07 -13.32 -19.18
N LEU A 9 -45.80 -13.97 -18.06
CA LEU A 9 -44.96 -13.38 -17.01
C LEU A 9 -43.50 -13.48 -17.46
N ILE A 10 -42.87 -12.36 -17.78
CA ILE A 10 -41.40 -12.26 -17.98
C ILE A 10 -40.78 -12.08 -16.61
N ALA A 11 -40.17 -13.13 -16.04
CA ALA A 11 -39.32 -13.04 -14.87
C ALA A 11 -38.02 -12.33 -15.26
N GLY A 12 -37.88 -11.09 -14.89
CA GLY A 12 -36.62 -10.35 -15.02
C GLY A 12 -35.56 -10.97 -14.10
N LEU A 13 -34.55 -11.64 -14.68
CA LEU A 13 -33.32 -11.99 -13.99
C LEU A 13 -32.58 -10.66 -13.70
N SER A 14 -32.60 -10.22 -12.46
CA SER A 14 -31.68 -9.18 -11.98
C SER A 14 -30.31 -9.81 -11.89
N LEU A 15 -29.45 -9.56 -12.89
CA LEU A 15 -28.01 -9.77 -12.76
C LEU A 15 -27.52 -8.78 -11.66
N HIS A 16 -27.38 -9.27 -10.44
CA HIS A 16 -26.58 -8.59 -9.45
C HIS A 16 -25.12 -8.78 -9.88
N GLY A 17 -24.57 -7.81 -10.62
CA GLY A 17 -23.14 -7.70 -10.80
C GLY A 17 -22.53 -7.63 -9.40
N ALA A 18 -21.51 -8.45 -9.12
CA ALA A 18 -20.70 -8.27 -7.94
C ALA A 18 -20.17 -6.84 -7.99
N LEU A 19 -20.67 -5.99 -7.11
CA LEU A 19 -20.14 -4.64 -6.94
C LEU A 19 -18.70 -4.83 -6.45
N ALA A 20 -17.73 -4.39 -7.24
CA ALA A 20 -16.38 -4.21 -6.76
C ALA A 20 -16.49 -3.36 -5.48
N HIS A 21 -16.00 -3.88 -4.34
CA HIS A 21 -16.01 -3.13 -3.10
C HIS A 21 -14.81 -2.19 -3.11
N GLU A 22 -14.88 -1.19 -3.99
CA GLU A 22 -13.98 -0.05 -4.02
C GLU A 22 -14.34 0.85 -2.83
N ILE A 23 -13.35 1.57 -2.33
CA ILE A 23 -13.54 2.60 -1.31
C ILE A 23 -13.57 3.93 -2.06
N GLU A 24 -14.64 4.69 -1.89
CA GLU A 24 -14.73 6.08 -2.37
C GLU A 24 -14.56 7.03 -1.18
N SER A 25 -13.79 8.10 -1.38
CA SER A 25 -13.54 9.15 -0.39
C SER A 25 -13.87 10.52 -0.97
N GLU A 26 -14.23 11.46 -0.12
CA GLU A 26 -14.52 12.83 -0.51
C GLU A 26 -13.22 13.66 -0.58
N VAL A 27 -13.10 14.49 -1.62
CA VAL A 27 -11.97 15.42 -1.77
C VAL A 27 -11.97 16.44 -0.62
N ASP A 28 -10.81 16.63 0.02
CA ASP A 28 -10.60 17.64 1.04
C ASP A 28 -9.57 18.68 0.57
N ALA A 29 -10.03 19.87 0.22
CA ALA A 29 -9.16 20.96 -0.23
C ALA A 29 -8.11 21.41 0.82
N GLY A 30 -8.20 20.96 2.06
CA GLY A 30 -7.22 21.19 3.11
C GLY A 30 -6.01 20.25 3.05
N ARG A 31 -6.09 19.16 2.25
CA ARG A 31 -5.02 18.18 2.07
C ARG A 31 -4.16 18.48 0.85
N PRO A 32 -2.88 18.05 0.83
CA PRO A 32 -2.09 18.07 -0.39
C PRO A 32 -2.74 17.17 -1.45
N ALA A 33 -3.12 17.74 -2.60
CA ALA A 33 -3.90 17.02 -3.62
C ALA A 33 -3.23 15.73 -4.14
N ALA A 34 -1.89 15.62 -4.08
CA ALA A 34 -1.15 14.41 -4.44
C ALA A 34 -1.37 13.25 -3.46
N PHE A 35 -1.91 13.52 -2.27
CA PHE A 35 -2.14 12.57 -1.19
C PHE A 35 -3.60 12.53 -0.70
N ASP A 36 -4.50 13.31 -1.29
CA ASP A 36 -5.92 13.34 -0.99
C ASP A 36 -6.62 12.25 -1.80
N ILE A 37 -7.00 11.14 -1.13
CA ILE A 37 -7.54 9.94 -1.78
C ILE A 37 -8.97 10.20 -2.23
N VAL A 38 -9.26 9.89 -3.48
CA VAL A 38 -10.62 9.95 -4.06
C VAL A 38 -11.23 8.56 -4.15
N LYS A 39 -10.38 7.57 -4.46
CA LYS A 39 -10.84 6.20 -4.68
C LYS A 39 -9.71 5.21 -4.45
N ALA A 40 -10.06 4.03 -3.92
CA ALA A 40 -9.14 2.91 -3.84
C ALA A 40 -9.83 1.61 -4.22
N GLY A 41 -9.08 0.71 -4.88
CA GLY A 41 -9.56 -0.57 -5.34
C GLY A 41 -8.49 -1.63 -5.36
N ALA A 42 -8.90 -2.92 -5.29
CA ALA A 42 -8.00 -4.03 -5.50
C ALA A 42 -8.70 -5.17 -6.24
N THR A 43 -7.98 -5.79 -7.19
CA THR A 43 -8.45 -6.92 -7.98
C THR A 43 -7.43 -8.04 -8.02
N THR A 44 -7.89 -9.27 -8.30
CA THR A 44 -7.01 -10.44 -8.46
C THR A 44 -7.42 -11.32 -9.62
N ASP A 45 -6.44 -11.94 -10.28
CA ASP A 45 -6.65 -13.04 -11.24
C ASP A 45 -6.45 -14.43 -10.59
N GLY A 46 -6.32 -14.48 -9.25
CA GLY A 46 -6.04 -15.67 -8.47
C GLY A 46 -4.55 -15.96 -8.25
N ARG A 47 -3.64 -15.18 -8.86
CA ARG A 47 -2.17 -15.30 -8.74
C ARG A 47 -1.50 -13.95 -8.51
N LEU A 48 -2.02 -12.93 -9.17
CA LEU A 48 -1.57 -11.55 -9.05
C LEU A 48 -2.67 -10.73 -8.40
N MET A 49 -2.27 -9.82 -7.55
CA MET A 49 -3.16 -8.83 -6.95
C MET A 49 -2.76 -7.44 -7.44
N THR A 50 -3.72 -6.68 -7.96
CA THR A 50 -3.50 -5.32 -8.42
C THR A 50 -4.19 -4.37 -7.47
N PHE A 51 -3.44 -3.46 -6.88
CA PHE A 51 -3.92 -2.37 -6.04
C PHE A 51 -3.89 -1.06 -6.82
N VAL A 52 -4.92 -0.25 -6.65
CA VAL A 52 -5.08 1.05 -7.31
C VAL A 52 -5.53 2.07 -6.28
N MET A 53 -4.96 3.26 -6.33
CA MET A 53 -5.39 4.45 -5.59
C MET A 53 -5.49 5.61 -6.56
N GLU A 54 -6.60 6.34 -6.53
CA GLU A 54 -6.75 7.62 -7.23
C GLU A 54 -6.73 8.74 -6.20
N VAL A 55 -5.98 9.79 -6.49
CA VAL A 55 -5.87 10.99 -5.65
C VAL A 55 -6.43 12.22 -6.37
N ALA A 56 -6.74 13.28 -5.64
CA ALA A 56 -7.31 14.50 -6.21
C ALA A 56 -6.34 15.27 -7.14
N GLY A 57 -5.03 15.03 -7.00
CA GLY A 57 -3.99 15.67 -7.81
C GLY A 57 -3.20 14.70 -8.66
N GLN A 58 -1.92 14.99 -8.86
CA GLN A 58 -1.00 14.12 -9.59
C GLN A 58 -0.26 13.20 -8.61
N ALA A 59 -0.51 11.90 -8.69
CA ALA A 59 0.18 10.88 -7.89
C ALA A 59 1.70 10.93 -8.14
N GLY A 60 2.47 10.85 -7.05
CA GLY A 60 3.94 10.87 -7.10
C GLY A 60 4.57 12.24 -7.38
N SER A 61 3.79 13.33 -7.49
CA SER A 61 4.33 14.67 -7.78
C SER A 61 5.01 15.34 -6.59
N SER A 62 4.82 14.83 -5.39
CA SER A 62 5.45 15.34 -4.16
C SER A 62 6.36 14.24 -3.59
N LYS A 63 7.62 14.59 -3.34
CA LYS A 63 8.63 13.73 -2.73
C LYS A 63 9.26 14.47 -1.56
N PRO A 64 9.84 13.77 -0.56
CA PRO A 64 10.55 14.42 0.53
C PRO A 64 11.72 15.27 0.03
N VAL A 65 12.03 16.33 0.74
CA VAL A 65 13.25 17.11 0.49
C VAL A 65 14.42 16.39 1.14
N PRO A 66 15.49 16.05 0.41
CA PRO A 66 16.64 15.36 0.96
C PRO A 66 17.35 16.18 2.05
N ILE A 67 17.78 15.51 3.11
CA ILE A 67 18.59 16.08 4.21
C ILE A 67 20.04 15.59 4.18
N GLY A 68 20.38 14.63 3.32
CA GLY A 68 21.72 14.12 3.08
C GLY A 68 22.21 13.11 4.13
N GLN A 69 21.31 12.49 4.88
CA GLN A 69 21.63 11.47 5.89
C GLN A 69 20.43 10.59 6.21
N LEU A 70 20.69 9.35 6.70
CA LEU A 70 19.63 8.41 7.09
C LEU A 70 18.83 8.89 8.32
N ALA A 71 19.51 9.29 9.39
CA ALA A 71 18.86 9.72 10.63
C ALA A 71 17.98 10.95 10.40
N GLY A 72 16.69 10.84 10.68
CA GLY A 72 15.71 11.89 10.43
C GLY A 72 15.20 11.96 8.97
N ALA A 73 15.64 11.06 8.08
CA ALA A 73 15.17 11.00 6.70
C ALA A 73 13.66 10.76 6.60
N ARG A 74 13.02 11.43 5.67
CA ARG A 74 11.57 11.35 5.46
C ARG A 74 11.23 10.42 4.30
N VAL A 75 10.05 9.81 4.41
CA VAL A 75 9.46 8.91 3.42
C VAL A 75 8.04 9.37 3.14
N GLU A 76 7.69 9.57 1.87
CA GLU A 76 6.30 9.73 1.43
C GLU A 76 5.78 8.41 0.88
N SER A 77 4.49 8.12 1.11
CA SER A 77 3.95 6.80 0.78
C SER A 77 2.49 6.79 0.36
N TYR A 78 2.18 5.83 -0.55
CA TYR A 78 0.85 5.32 -0.87
C TYR A 78 0.79 3.89 -0.33
N VAL A 79 -0.11 3.58 0.59
CA VAL A 79 -0.10 2.34 1.37
C VAL A 79 -1.46 1.66 1.31
N TRP A 80 -1.47 0.34 1.12
CA TRP A 80 -2.65 -0.52 1.25
C TRP A 80 -2.45 -1.50 2.40
N PRO A 81 -2.91 -1.16 3.62
CA PRO A 81 -3.05 -2.12 4.72
C PRO A 81 -4.01 -3.23 4.32
N THR A 82 -3.69 -4.48 4.63
CA THR A 82 -4.47 -5.65 4.22
C THR A 82 -4.81 -6.56 5.40
N SER A 83 -5.75 -7.49 5.19
CA SER A 83 -6.03 -8.59 6.11
C SER A 83 -5.17 -9.83 5.87
N LEU A 84 -4.19 -9.75 4.97
CA LEU A 84 -3.25 -10.85 4.73
C LEU A 84 -2.36 -11.08 5.95
N ASP A 85 -2.05 -12.34 6.23
CA ASP A 85 -1.03 -12.67 7.24
C ASP A 85 0.36 -12.35 6.68
N PRO A 86 1.26 -11.71 7.45
CA PRO A 86 2.62 -11.42 7.02
C PRO A 86 3.41 -12.61 6.48
N ALA A 87 3.07 -13.83 6.87
CA ALA A 87 3.72 -15.03 6.38
C ALA A 87 3.52 -15.29 4.87
N VAL A 88 2.49 -14.68 4.24
CA VAL A 88 2.24 -14.88 2.79
C VAL A 88 3.36 -14.30 1.93
N VAL A 89 4.14 -13.36 2.48
CA VAL A 89 5.31 -12.75 1.82
C VAL A 89 6.64 -13.06 2.53
N GLY A 90 6.63 -13.92 3.55
CA GLY A 90 7.85 -14.48 4.15
C GLY A 90 8.25 -13.88 5.50
N PHE A 91 7.42 -13.04 6.13
CA PHE A 91 7.63 -12.61 7.53
C PHE A 91 7.07 -13.63 8.52
N ASP A 92 7.32 -13.41 9.83
CA ASP A 92 6.70 -14.20 10.89
C ASP A 92 5.18 -14.07 10.85
N ALA A 93 4.48 -15.21 10.99
CA ALA A 93 3.02 -15.25 11.03
C ALA A 93 2.47 -14.41 12.20
N GLY A 94 1.40 -13.66 11.93
CA GLY A 94 0.71 -12.84 12.94
C GLY A 94 1.57 -11.71 13.53
N SER A 95 2.66 -11.31 12.87
CA SER A 95 3.63 -10.34 13.40
C SER A 95 3.16 -8.88 13.32
N GLY A 96 1.99 -8.60 12.75
CA GLY A 96 1.40 -7.27 12.62
C GLY A 96 0.45 -7.17 11.44
N ILE A 97 0.22 -5.96 10.95
CA ILE A 97 -0.60 -5.66 9.78
C ILE A 97 0.31 -5.66 8.55
N LEU A 98 0.08 -6.59 7.62
CA LEU A 98 0.77 -6.57 6.34
C LEU A 98 0.22 -5.47 5.45
N ALA A 99 1.08 -4.57 4.99
CA ALA A 99 0.73 -3.50 4.07
C ALA A 99 1.64 -3.49 2.84
N LEU A 100 1.04 -3.27 1.66
CA LEU A 100 1.79 -2.95 0.45
C LEU A 100 1.97 -1.43 0.41
N ALA A 101 3.19 -0.97 0.18
CA ALA A 101 3.53 0.44 0.11
C ALA A 101 4.23 0.77 -1.22
N ILE A 102 3.97 1.95 -1.75
CA ILE A 102 4.77 2.63 -2.77
C ILE A 102 5.40 3.83 -2.07
N THR A 103 6.72 3.93 -2.04
CA THR A 103 7.47 4.93 -1.27
C THR A 103 8.45 5.72 -2.13
N ALA A 104 8.83 6.91 -1.65
CA ALA A 104 9.97 7.68 -2.13
C ALA A 104 10.71 8.28 -0.93
N HIS A 105 12.05 8.14 -0.88
CA HIS A 105 12.92 8.57 0.23
C HIS A 105 14.33 8.88 -0.27
N PRO A 106 14.59 10.13 -0.68
CA PRO A 106 15.81 10.51 -1.42
C PRO A 106 17.12 10.44 -0.62
N ASP A 107 17.06 10.21 0.71
CA ASP A 107 18.24 10.20 1.57
C ASP A 107 18.89 8.82 1.74
N PHE A 108 18.25 7.75 1.29
CA PHE A 108 18.78 6.39 1.37
C PHE A 108 18.09 5.50 0.34
N ASP A 109 18.74 4.39 0.00
CA ASP A 109 18.18 3.34 -0.81
C ASP A 109 18.03 2.07 0.04
N ASP A 110 16.91 1.37 -0.11
CA ASP A 110 16.59 0.11 0.57
C ASP A 110 16.21 -1.00 -0.42
N THR A 111 16.49 -0.79 -1.70
CA THR A 111 16.28 -1.76 -2.80
C THR A 111 17.60 -2.23 -3.44
N PRO A 112 18.57 -2.75 -2.69
CA PRO A 112 19.95 -2.95 -3.14
C PRO A 112 20.11 -3.94 -4.30
N LEU A 113 19.04 -4.61 -4.74
CA LEU A 113 19.02 -5.57 -5.85
C LEU A 113 18.41 -4.99 -7.13
N PHE A 114 17.86 -3.77 -7.07
CA PHE A 114 17.11 -3.16 -8.18
C PHE A 114 17.70 -1.79 -8.50
N ASP A 115 17.61 -1.41 -9.75
CA ASP A 115 18.05 -0.15 -10.35
C ASP A 115 16.79 0.41 -11.03
N GLU A 116 16.04 1.24 -10.28
CA GLU A 116 14.71 1.70 -10.66
C GLU A 116 14.78 2.74 -11.77
N ASP A 117 15.80 3.60 -11.79
CA ASP A 117 15.99 4.63 -12.83
C ASP A 117 16.84 4.14 -14.01
N ARG A 118 17.51 2.98 -13.85
CA ARG A 118 18.32 2.31 -14.88
C ARG A 118 19.58 3.09 -15.28
N ASP A 119 20.17 3.79 -14.35
CA ASP A 119 21.43 4.51 -14.54
C ASP A 119 22.67 3.59 -14.38
N GLY A 120 22.49 2.38 -13.84
CA GLY A 120 23.52 1.37 -13.61
C GLY A 120 24.08 1.39 -12.19
N ASP A 121 23.52 2.17 -11.28
CA ASP A 121 23.87 2.23 -9.86
C ASP A 121 22.64 1.95 -8.98
N PRO A 122 22.43 0.68 -8.54
CA PRO A 122 21.25 0.34 -7.72
C PRO A 122 21.32 0.87 -6.27
N ALA A 123 22.23 1.78 -5.95
CA ALA A 123 22.39 2.31 -4.60
C ALA A 123 21.97 3.79 -4.48
N ASN A 124 21.34 4.36 -5.50
CA ASN A 124 20.97 5.80 -5.54
C ASN A 124 19.50 6.07 -5.82
N ASP A 125 18.66 5.03 -5.90
CA ASP A 125 17.27 5.09 -6.40
C ASP A 125 16.23 5.44 -5.35
N GLY A 126 16.58 5.70 -4.10
CA GLY A 126 15.62 6.02 -3.03
C GLY A 126 14.65 7.18 -3.35
N ALA A 127 15.04 8.09 -4.25
CA ALA A 127 14.18 9.17 -4.73
C ALA A 127 13.13 8.69 -5.76
N GLU A 128 13.31 7.55 -6.39
CA GLU A 128 12.33 6.99 -7.31
C GLU A 128 11.21 6.29 -6.54
N TRP A 129 9.99 6.31 -7.10
CA TRP A 129 8.87 5.63 -6.48
C TRP A 129 9.01 4.12 -6.70
N HIS A 130 9.15 3.38 -5.62
CA HIS A 130 9.31 1.93 -5.61
C HIS A 130 8.43 1.27 -4.55
N SER A 131 8.40 -0.07 -4.52
CA SER A 131 7.42 -0.78 -3.69
C SER A 131 8.04 -1.66 -2.64
N HIS A 132 7.33 -1.75 -1.51
CA HIS A 132 7.67 -2.61 -0.39
C HIS A 132 6.45 -3.35 0.14
N TRP A 133 6.67 -4.55 0.68
CA TRP A 133 5.83 -5.10 1.71
C TRP A 133 6.38 -4.68 3.07
N VAL A 134 5.53 -4.18 3.94
CA VAL A 134 5.90 -3.77 5.30
C VAL A 134 4.96 -4.40 6.32
N VAL A 135 5.47 -4.66 7.53
CA VAL A 135 4.65 -5.07 8.67
C VAL A 135 4.50 -3.89 9.62
N LEU A 136 3.28 -3.41 9.81
CA LEU A 136 2.96 -2.30 10.71
C LEU A 136 2.54 -2.83 12.08
N VAL A 137 3.00 -2.18 13.14
CA VAL A 137 2.62 -2.46 14.52
C VAL A 137 2.33 -1.17 15.29
N PRO A 138 1.47 -1.22 16.33
CA PRO A 138 1.24 -0.06 17.20
C PRO A 138 2.51 0.38 17.94
N ASP A 139 2.72 1.70 18.00
CA ASP A 139 3.76 2.32 18.83
C ASP A 139 3.33 3.74 19.21
N ASP A 140 3.02 3.96 20.49
CA ASP A 140 2.55 5.24 21.01
C ASP A 140 3.62 6.34 20.99
N THR A 141 4.90 5.99 20.76
CA THR A 141 6.00 6.96 20.63
C THR A 141 6.10 7.55 19.24
N CYS A 142 5.44 6.92 18.23
CA CYS A 142 5.35 7.42 16.87
C CYS A 142 4.15 8.36 16.69
N GLY A 143 4.30 9.43 15.92
CA GLY A 143 3.32 10.52 15.80
C GLY A 143 1.90 10.09 15.41
N ALA A 144 1.77 9.07 14.56
CA ALA A 144 0.47 8.50 14.16
C ALA A 144 0.13 7.18 14.87
N GLY A 145 0.86 6.80 15.93
CA GLY A 145 0.60 5.60 16.73
C GLY A 145 0.98 4.28 16.07
N LEU A 146 1.71 4.31 14.95
CA LEU A 146 2.16 3.14 14.19
C LEU A 146 3.62 3.30 13.77
N LYS A 147 4.32 2.16 13.67
CA LYS A 147 5.65 2.06 13.05
C LYS A 147 5.75 0.87 12.13
N VAL A 148 6.75 0.84 11.25
CA VAL A 148 7.22 -0.41 10.67
C VAL A 148 7.88 -1.23 11.79
N ARG A 149 7.53 -2.51 11.91
CA ARG A 149 8.00 -3.40 12.98
C ARG A 149 9.53 -3.49 12.95
N ASP A 150 10.20 -3.15 14.06
CA ASP A 150 11.61 -3.43 14.21
C ASP A 150 11.84 -4.94 14.27
N VAL A 151 12.94 -5.41 13.70
CA VAL A 151 13.32 -6.83 13.66
C VAL A 151 14.75 -7.03 14.16
N SER A 152 15.00 -8.23 14.70
CA SER A 152 16.33 -8.66 15.12
C SER A 152 16.92 -9.57 14.06
N PRO A 153 17.94 -9.17 13.29
CA PRO A 153 18.56 -9.99 12.26
C PRO A 153 18.98 -11.36 12.81
N GLY A 154 18.59 -12.43 12.08
CA GLY A 154 18.89 -13.81 12.47
C GLY A 154 17.99 -14.39 13.59
N VAL A 155 17.02 -13.62 14.09
CA VAL A 155 15.98 -14.06 15.04
C VAL A 155 14.61 -14.07 14.37
N ASP A 156 14.26 -12.95 13.73
CA ASP A 156 13.00 -12.80 13.02
C ASP A 156 13.10 -13.40 11.61
N LEU A 157 11.98 -13.95 11.12
CA LEU A 157 11.86 -14.44 9.76
C LEU A 157 11.68 -13.24 8.81
N LEU A 158 12.54 -13.17 7.78
CA LEU A 158 12.53 -12.13 6.77
C LEU A 158 12.55 -12.74 5.38
N PRO A 159 11.90 -12.10 4.39
CA PRO A 159 12.04 -12.47 2.99
C PRO A 159 13.48 -12.36 2.48
N ASP A 160 13.83 -13.11 1.41
CA ASP A 160 15.17 -13.07 0.80
C ASP A 160 15.49 -11.71 0.16
N THR A 161 14.47 -10.91 -0.15
CA THR A 161 14.58 -9.57 -0.71
C THR A 161 14.48 -8.45 0.33
N ALA A 162 14.54 -8.81 1.62
CA ALA A 162 14.59 -7.82 2.69
C ALA A 162 15.90 -7.01 2.64
N PRO A 163 15.84 -5.68 2.75
CA PRO A 163 17.04 -4.86 2.86
C PRO A 163 17.75 -5.10 4.20
N TYR A 164 18.97 -4.58 4.34
CA TYR A 164 19.77 -4.75 5.57
C TYR A 164 19.32 -3.85 6.74
N LEU A 165 18.22 -3.12 6.59
CA LEU A 165 17.65 -2.33 7.68
C LEU A 165 16.97 -3.24 8.72
N PRO A 166 17.06 -2.94 10.03
CA PRO A 166 16.51 -3.79 11.09
C PRO A 166 15.00 -3.57 11.28
N ILE A 167 14.25 -3.59 10.19
CA ILE A 167 12.78 -3.45 10.16
C ILE A 167 12.15 -4.52 9.27
N ALA A 168 10.88 -4.83 9.49
CA ALA A 168 10.12 -5.77 8.69
C ALA A 168 9.67 -5.10 7.37
N LEU A 169 10.62 -5.03 6.43
CA LEU A 169 10.48 -4.46 5.11
C LEU A 169 11.02 -5.44 4.09
N ASP A 170 10.29 -5.65 3.02
CA ASP A 170 10.65 -6.49 1.88
C ASP A 170 10.60 -5.66 0.60
N SER A 171 11.63 -5.77 -0.25
CA SER A 171 11.78 -4.99 -1.49
C SER A 171 11.78 -5.93 -2.71
N PRO A 172 10.60 -6.44 -3.13
CA PRO A 172 10.52 -7.48 -4.16
C PRO A 172 10.74 -6.95 -5.59
N GLY A 173 11.06 -5.68 -5.79
CA GLY A 173 11.34 -5.07 -7.09
C GLY A 173 10.13 -4.97 -8.03
N MET A 174 8.92 -4.86 -7.46
CA MET A 174 7.71 -4.64 -8.24
C MET A 174 7.57 -3.16 -8.57
N SER A 175 7.72 -2.82 -9.87
CA SER A 175 7.64 -1.42 -10.31
C SER A 175 6.20 -0.89 -10.23
N PRO A 176 5.94 0.20 -9.49
CA PRO A 176 4.65 0.86 -9.49
C PRO A 176 4.45 1.69 -10.76
N LEU A 177 3.19 1.93 -11.11
CA LEU A 177 2.79 2.88 -12.14
C LEU A 177 2.14 4.10 -11.48
N LEU A 178 2.79 5.27 -11.60
CA LEU A 178 2.20 6.54 -11.24
C LEU A 178 1.89 7.31 -12.53
N SER A 179 0.61 7.59 -12.77
CA SER A 179 0.17 8.23 -14.03
C SER A 179 -1.06 9.11 -13.79
N GLY A 180 -0.92 10.41 -13.98
CA GLY A 180 -1.98 11.37 -13.67
C GLY A 180 -2.37 11.27 -12.19
N ALA A 181 -3.64 11.06 -11.89
CA ALA A 181 -4.14 10.90 -10.52
C ALA A 181 -3.92 9.49 -9.93
N MET A 182 -3.40 8.54 -10.69
CA MET A 182 -3.39 7.13 -10.32
C MET A 182 -2.03 6.67 -9.81
N ALA A 183 -2.02 5.99 -8.65
CA ALA A 183 -0.97 5.11 -8.17
C ALA A 183 -1.46 3.66 -8.27
N LYS A 184 -0.70 2.80 -8.97
CA LYS A 184 -1.08 1.41 -9.24
C LYS A 184 0.12 0.49 -9.09
N ILE A 185 -0.11 -0.69 -8.52
CA ILE A 185 0.90 -1.73 -8.42
C ILE A 185 0.27 -3.12 -8.56
N THR A 186 1.00 -4.05 -9.17
CA THR A 186 0.61 -5.44 -9.29
C THR A 186 1.68 -6.33 -8.67
N VAL A 187 1.28 -7.20 -7.76
CA VAL A 187 2.16 -8.06 -6.97
C VAL A 187 1.70 -9.52 -7.01
N PRO A 188 2.60 -10.51 -6.98
CA PRO A 188 2.23 -11.91 -6.77
C PRO A 188 1.84 -12.10 -5.29
N VAL A 189 0.74 -12.80 -5.05
CA VAL A 189 0.27 -13.17 -3.71
C VAL A 189 -0.28 -14.60 -3.78
N SER A 190 0.11 -15.43 -2.80
CA SER A 190 -0.34 -16.82 -2.74
C SER A 190 -1.77 -17.00 -2.22
N GLU A 191 -2.26 -16.04 -1.43
CA GLU A 191 -3.61 -16.01 -0.88
C GLU A 191 -4.36 -14.80 -1.44
N THR A 192 -5.42 -15.06 -2.21
CA THR A 192 -6.18 -14.01 -2.89
C THR A 192 -7.66 -14.00 -2.54
N GLU A 193 -8.13 -15.00 -1.76
CA GLU A 193 -9.54 -15.12 -1.39
C GLU A 193 -9.87 -14.37 -0.10
N ASN A 194 -11.00 -13.66 -0.09
CA ASN A 194 -11.54 -12.95 1.09
C ASN A 194 -10.59 -11.88 1.67
N VAL A 195 -9.68 -11.35 0.88
CA VAL A 195 -8.77 -10.29 1.33
C VAL A 195 -9.49 -8.96 1.44
N SER A 196 -9.34 -8.33 2.61
CA SER A 196 -9.79 -6.96 2.87
C SER A 196 -8.62 -6.02 2.78
N PHE A 197 -8.88 -4.76 2.44
CA PHE A 197 -7.87 -3.71 2.41
C PHE A 197 -8.45 -2.35 2.77
N ASP A 198 -7.58 -1.42 3.08
CA ASP A 198 -7.81 0.01 3.09
C ASP A 198 -6.77 0.70 2.21
N ALA A 199 -6.85 2.02 2.11
CA ALA A 199 -5.86 2.83 1.41
C ALA A 199 -5.52 4.05 2.26
N VAL A 200 -4.23 4.34 2.36
CA VAL A 200 -3.67 5.40 3.20
C VAL A 200 -2.59 6.12 2.44
N THR A 201 -2.52 7.42 2.61
CA THR A 201 -1.34 8.22 2.25
C THR A 201 -0.71 8.78 3.51
N ALA A 202 0.59 8.59 3.67
CA ALA A 202 1.27 8.89 4.93
C ALA A 202 2.71 9.33 4.73
N GLU A 203 3.18 10.15 5.68
CA GLU A 203 4.59 10.47 5.88
C GLU A 203 5.16 9.56 6.97
N LEU A 204 6.32 8.96 6.71
CA LEU A 204 7.11 8.26 7.68
C LEU A 204 8.46 8.96 7.87
N GLN A 205 9.11 8.69 8.99
CA GLN A 205 10.43 9.25 9.29
C GLN A 205 11.32 8.24 9.98
N ILE A 206 12.56 8.14 9.52
CA ILE A 206 13.62 7.45 10.24
C ILE A 206 13.89 8.19 11.55
N ASN A 207 14.06 7.46 12.64
CA ASN A 207 14.41 8.02 13.94
C ASN A 207 15.61 8.97 13.84
N GLU A 208 15.56 10.09 14.57
CA GLU A 208 16.59 11.14 14.54
C GLU A 208 17.99 10.65 14.95
N GLN A 209 18.08 9.52 15.65
CA GLN A 209 19.32 8.85 16.05
C GLN A 209 19.57 7.56 15.25
N ALA A 210 18.70 7.21 14.30
CA ALA A 210 18.65 5.93 13.59
C ALA A 210 18.60 4.72 14.56
N GLU A 211 17.90 4.87 15.68
CA GLU A 211 17.68 3.85 16.70
C GLU A 211 16.22 3.36 16.68
N VAL A 212 15.92 2.33 17.45
CA VAL A 212 14.55 1.76 17.60
C VAL A 212 13.66 2.71 18.44
N PRO A 213 12.40 2.98 17.99
CA PRO A 213 11.77 2.55 16.75
C PRO A 213 12.40 3.22 15.52
N LEU A 214 12.83 2.42 14.53
CA LEU A 214 13.64 2.96 13.43
C LEU A 214 12.79 3.78 12.45
N LEU A 215 11.61 3.29 12.05
CA LEU A 215 10.75 3.94 11.04
C LEU A 215 9.34 4.13 11.58
N CYS A 216 9.04 5.36 12.00
CA CYS A 216 7.73 5.77 12.52
C CYS A 216 6.82 6.32 11.41
N VAL A 217 5.51 6.04 11.49
CA VAL A 217 4.49 6.85 10.81
C VAL A 217 4.35 8.15 11.58
N THR A 218 4.78 9.26 11.00
CA THR A 218 4.81 10.58 11.66
C THR A 218 3.58 11.41 11.36
N GLY A 219 2.96 11.17 10.20
CA GLY A 219 1.74 11.84 9.78
C GLY A 219 0.92 10.99 8.84
N VAL A 220 -0.40 11.16 8.88
CA VAL A 220 -1.33 10.60 7.92
C VAL A 220 -1.96 11.75 7.15
N HIS A 221 -1.79 11.74 5.82
CA HIS A 221 -2.43 12.74 4.96
C HIS A 221 -3.90 12.40 4.78
N ASP A 222 -4.20 11.12 4.46
CA ASP A 222 -5.56 10.63 4.26
C ASP A 222 -5.70 9.12 4.54
N ILE A 223 -6.93 8.72 4.89
CA ILE A 223 -7.37 7.32 5.03
C ILE A 223 -8.67 7.19 4.25
N ALA A 224 -8.72 6.36 3.23
CA ALA A 224 -9.89 6.25 2.35
C ALA A 224 -11.18 5.86 3.09
N SER A 225 -11.10 4.97 4.09
CA SER A 225 -12.24 4.62 4.95
C SER A 225 -12.51 5.64 6.08
N GLY A 226 -11.53 6.47 6.39
CA GLY A 226 -11.54 7.39 7.54
C GLY A 226 -11.09 6.79 8.87
N ASP A 227 -10.98 5.45 9.01
CA ASP A 227 -10.75 4.81 10.33
C ASP A 227 -9.89 3.52 10.31
N LEU A 228 -9.28 3.17 9.16
CA LEU A 228 -8.51 1.94 8.95
C LEU A 228 -9.30 0.63 9.20
N SER A 229 -10.61 0.64 8.98
CA SER A 229 -11.47 -0.52 9.22
C SER A 229 -11.38 -1.62 8.15
N LEU A 230 -10.56 -1.44 7.10
CA LEU A 230 -10.37 -2.34 5.97
C LEU A 230 -11.70 -2.71 5.27
N PRO A 231 -12.54 -1.74 4.85
CA PRO A 231 -13.84 -2.03 4.25
C PRO A 231 -13.74 -2.54 2.81
N GLY A 232 -12.64 -2.25 2.12
CA GLY A 232 -12.39 -2.70 0.76
C GLY A 232 -12.29 -4.22 0.66
N ARG A 233 -12.71 -4.79 -0.46
CA ARG A 233 -12.58 -6.23 -0.75
C ARG A 233 -11.88 -6.43 -2.07
N VAL A 234 -10.90 -7.32 -2.08
CA VAL A 234 -10.28 -7.75 -3.33
C VAL A 234 -11.28 -8.54 -4.15
N THR A 235 -11.46 -8.17 -5.42
CA THR A 235 -12.43 -8.79 -6.33
C THR A 235 -11.71 -9.47 -7.49
N ALA A 236 -12.37 -10.46 -8.12
CA ALA A 236 -11.80 -11.08 -9.31
C ALA A 236 -11.72 -10.05 -10.45
N SER A 237 -10.57 -10.01 -11.13
CA SER A 237 -10.42 -9.25 -12.38
C SER A 237 -11.30 -9.88 -13.47
N GLN A 238 -12.00 -9.06 -14.25
CA GLN A 238 -12.85 -9.51 -15.37
C GLN A 238 -12.02 -9.82 -16.60
#